data_8ae6838a473cc243ed98fbe1db81f444
#
_entry.id   8ae6838a473cc243ed98fbe1db81f444
#
_cell.length_a   1.000
_cell.length_b   1.000
_cell.length_c   1.000
_cell.angle_alpha   90.00
_cell.angle_beta   90.00
_cell.angle_gamma   90.00
#
_symmetry.space_group_name_H-M   'P 1'
#
loop_
_entity.id
_entity.type
_entity.pdbx_description
1 polymer ?
#
loop_
_entity_poly.entity_id
_entity_poly.type
_entity_poly.pdbx_seq_one_letter_code
_entity_poly.pdbx_strand_id
1 'polypeptide(L)'
;MSMVFNEDQLMLQDSVRAFCQENASVAELRRVRDEKETDGFSRKLWQQMVDLGWAGMTIPEAYGGFGFGYTGLEIVLEETGRTLVPTPLVSTVLLCATALNLGGNETQKMTLLPKIAVGELVMALAHEETPLHQPMRIATTASADAEGYILNGTKTFVLDGHVADKLIVVARTAGQQDDKDGISLFLVAREALGVDVQRLDLVDSRNAARISFTDVHVSADALLGEKDHGYTLLEKTLDVGRIGLAAEMLGSAQEVFDRTIDYLKQREQFG
;
A
#
# COMPACT_ATOMS: atom_id res chain seq x y z
N MET A 1 19.23 -5.67 -18.41
CA MET A 1 18.52 -6.22 -17.25
C MET A 1 18.19 -7.67 -17.60
N SER A 2 18.59 -8.64 -16.80
CA SER A 2 18.26 -10.06 -17.05
C SER A 2 16.79 -10.29 -16.65
N MET A 3 16.05 -11.06 -17.45
CA MET A 3 14.70 -11.52 -17.12
C MET A 3 14.73 -12.81 -16.26
N VAL A 4 15.92 -13.28 -15.90
CA VAL A 4 16.10 -14.47 -15.06
C VAL A 4 16.63 -13.99 -13.71
N PHE A 5 16.04 -14.49 -12.61
CA PHE A 5 16.49 -14.20 -11.27
C PHE A 5 17.95 -14.63 -11.07
N ASN A 6 18.72 -13.81 -10.35
CA ASN A 6 20.04 -14.17 -9.87
C ASN A 6 19.95 -15.06 -8.63
N GLU A 7 21.08 -15.54 -8.13
CA GLU A 7 21.14 -16.46 -6.97
C GLU A 7 20.52 -15.85 -5.72
N ASP A 8 20.76 -14.56 -5.42
CA ASP A 8 20.21 -13.87 -4.25
C ASP A 8 18.68 -13.75 -4.34
N GLN A 9 18.16 -13.46 -5.55
CA GLN A 9 16.73 -13.37 -5.80
C GLN A 9 16.03 -14.72 -5.68
N LEU A 10 16.65 -15.81 -6.14
CA LEU A 10 16.15 -17.18 -5.96
C LEU A 10 16.16 -17.59 -4.49
N MET A 11 17.22 -17.28 -3.75
CA MET A 11 17.29 -17.52 -2.30
C MET A 11 16.21 -16.73 -1.55
N LEU A 12 15.95 -15.47 -1.95
CA LEU A 12 14.86 -14.66 -1.40
C LEU A 12 13.51 -15.34 -1.67
N GLN A 13 13.25 -15.77 -2.92
CA GLN A 13 12.02 -16.42 -3.30
C GLN A 13 11.75 -17.67 -2.47
N ASP A 14 12.75 -18.56 -2.33
CA ASP A 14 12.64 -19.79 -1.54
C ASP A 14 12.37 -19.49 -0.06
N SER A 15 13.05 -18.49 0.50
CA SER A 15 12.87 -18.08 1.89
C SER A 15 11.47 -17.50 2.13
N VAL A 16 10.99 -16.62 1.24
CA VAL A 16 9.64 -16.01 1.35
C VAL A 16 8.56 -17.09 1.21
N ARG A 17 8.72 -18.01 0.25
CA ARG A 17 7.80 -19.13 0.04
C ARG A 17 7.70 -20.01 1.28
N ALA A 18 8.83 -20.42 1.85
CA ALA A 18 8.88 -21.23 3.06
C ALA A 18 8.18 -20.51 4.23
N PHE A 19 8.48 -19.23 4.43
CA PHE A 19 7.85 -18.42 5.47
C PHE A 19 6.32 -18.34 5.28
N CYS A 20 5.84 -18.06 4.08
CA CYS A 20 4.41 -17.94 3.79
C CYS A 20 3.68 -19.28 4.01
N GLN A 21 4.28 -20.40 3.60
CA GLN A 21 3.69 -21.73 3.80
C GLN A 21 3.60 -22.10 5.29
N GLU A 22 4.61 -21.75 6.08
CA GLU A 22 4.67 -22.08 7.50
C GLU A 22 3.82 -21.16 8.37
N ASN A 23 3.85 -19.84 8.12
CA ASN A 23 3.33 -18.84 9.04
C ASN A 23 2.10 -18.07 8.52
N ALA A 24 1.86 -18.04 7.20
CA ALA A 24 0.88 -17.16 6.57
C ALA A 24 0.02 -17.90 5.52
N SER A 25 -0.44 -19.09 5.85
CA SER A 25 -1.32 -19.86 4.96
C SER A 25 -2.70 -19.19 4.81
N VAL A 26 -3.50 -19.63 3.84
CA VAL A 26 -4.90 -19.16 3.64
C VAL A 26 -5.75 -19.28 4.91
N ALA A 27 -5.39 -20.18 5.83
CA ALA A 27 -6.08 -20.30 7.12
C ALA A 27 -5.92 -19.02 7.96
N GLU A 28 -4.79 -18.31 7.85
CA GLU A 28 -4.58 -17.05 8.55
C GLU A 28 -5.51 -15.94 8.01
N LEU A 29 -5.68 -15.82 6.70
CA LEU A 29 -6.67 -14.91 6.11
C LEU A 29 -8.08 -15.20 6.64
N ARG A 30 -8.46 -16.49 6.68
CA ARG A 30 -9.77 -16.90 7.21
C ARG A 30 -9.93 -16.57 8.68
N ARG A 31 -8.89 -16.80 9.49
CA ARG A 31 -8.88 -16.43 10.91
C ARG A 31 -9.10 -14.93 11.08
N VAL A 32 -8.32 -14.10 10.41
CA VAL A 32 -8.43 -12.63 10.47
C VAL A 32 -9.84 -12.15 10.11
N ARG A 33 -10.43 -12.74 9.05
CA ARG A 33 -11.79 -12.43 8.61
C ARG A 33 -12.85 -12.87 9.63
N ASP A 34 -12.78 -14.14 10.06
CA ASP A 34 -13.83 -14.78 10.86
C ASP A 34 -13.83 -14.27 12.30
N GLU A 35 -12.65 -13.96 12.87
CA GLU A 35 -12.46 -13.33 14.16
C GLU A 35 -12.68 -11.82 14.13
N LYS A 36 -12.87 -11.23 12.93
CA LYS A 36 -13.02 -9.78 12.73
C LYS A 36 -11.88 -8.98 13.36
N GLU A 37 -10.65 -9.44 13.10
CA GLU A 37 -9.43 -8.77 13.59
C GLU A 37 -9.52 -7.26 13.32
N THR A 38 -9.33 -6.44 14.36
CA THR A 38 -9.53 -4.98 14.28
C THR A 38 -8.65 -4.35 13.22
N ASP A 39 -7.38 -4.76 13.15
CA ASP A 39 -6.43 -4.22 12.16
C ASP A 39 -6.59 -4.87 10.78
N GLY A 40 -7.36 -5.99 10.70
CA GLY A 40 -7.56 -6.73 9.46
C GLY A 40 -6.31 -7.47 8.96
N PHE A 41 -5.27 -7.54 9.79
CA PHE A 41 -4.08 -8.36 9.63
C PHE A 41 -3.45 -8.65 11.00
N SER A 42 -2.62 -9.68 11.10
CA SER A 42 -1.90 -10.01 12.33
C SER A 42 -0.70 -9.10 12.52
N ARG A 43 -0.70 -8.25 13.58
CA ARG A 43 0.47 -7.44 13.95
C ARG A 43 1.71 -8.30 14.24
N LYS A 44 1.51 -9.48 14.83
CA LYS A 44 2.60 -10.43 15.06
C LYS A 44 3.22 -10.92 13.76
N LEU A 45 2.39 -11.32 12.79
CA LEU A 45 2.86 -11.76 11.49
C LEU A 45 3.55 -10.61 10.72
N TRP A 46 2.96 -9.41 10.78
CA TRP A 46 3.58 -8.22 10.21
C TRP A 46 4.96 -7.95 10.79
N GLN A 47 5.13 -8.03 12.13
CA GLN A 47 6.44 -7.85 12.75
C GLN A 47 7.46 -8.90 12.28
N GLN A 48 7.07 -10.15 12.12
CA GLN A 48 7.96 -11.17 11.58
C GLN A 48 8.42 -10.86 10.14
N MET A 49 7.54 -10.31 9.30
CA MET A 49 7.90 -9.84 7.94
C MET A 49 8.85 -8.65 7.99
N VAL A 50 8.63 -7.72 8.93
CA VAL A 50 9.52 -6.58 9.17
C VAL A 50 10.90 -7.06 9.62
N ASP A 51 10.98 -8.02 10.54
CA ASP A 51 12.23 -8.59 11.05
C ASP A 51 13.02 -9.30 9.93
N LEU A 52 12.33 -9.80 8.89
CA LEU A 52 12.92 -10.34 7.66
C LEU A 52 13.32 -9.25 6.64
N GLY A 53 13.10 -7.96 6.97
CA GLY A 53 13.50 -6.83 6.14
C GLY A 53 12.54 -6.43 5.03
N TRP A 54 11.34 -7.05 4.94
CA TRP A 54 10.42 -6.80 3.82
C TRP A 54 9.90 -5.37 3.80
N ALA A 55 9.68 -4.75 4.95
CA ALA A 55 9.21 -3.37 5.04
C ALA A 55 10.27 -2.33 4.61
N GLY A 56 11.55 -2.66 4.75
CA GLY A 56 12.68 -1.78 4.38
C GLY A 56 13.24 -2.02 2.98
N MET A 57 12.69 -2.96 2.22
CA MET A 57 13.30 -3.50 1.00
C MET A 57 13.47 -2.45 -0.12
N THR A 58 12.51 -1.55 -0.31
CA THR A 58 12.54 -0.47 -1.30
C THR A 58 13.07 0.85 -0.76
N ILE A 59 13.34 0.92 0.55
CA ILE A 59 13.80 2.13 1.23
C ILE A 59 15.32 2.18 1.12
N PRO A 60 15.91 3.34 0.70
CA PRO A 60 17.37 3.49 0.66
C PRO A 60 18.03 3.31 2.02
N GLU A 61 19.27 2.82 2.04
CA GLU A 61 20.08 2.63 3.25
C GLU A 61 20.24 3.91 4.07
N ALA A 62 20.32 5.08 3.40
CA ALA A 62 20.38 6.39 4.05
C ALA A 62 19.18 6.69 4.96
N TYR A 63 18.07 6.00 4.77
CA TYR A 63 16.84 6.12 5.54
C TYR A 63 16.50 4.83 6.31
N GLY A 64 17.50 3.99 6.59
CA GLY A 64 17.33 2.78 7.39
C GLY A 64 16.72 1.58 6.67
N GLY A 65 16.62 1.61 5.36
CA GLY A 65 16.20 0.48 4.54
C GLY A 65 17.38 -0.36 4.04
N PHE A 66 17.11 -1.27 3.14
CA PHE A 66 18.11 -2.20 2.58
C PHE A 66 18.45 -1.91 1.11
N GLY A 67 17.70 -1.04 0.43
CA GLY A 67 17.96 -0.70 -0.97
C GLY A 67 17.94 -1.89 -1.94
N PHE A 68 17.29 -3.01 -1.57
CA PHE A 68 17.21 -4.22 -2.41
C PHE A 68 16.39 -3.99 -3.68
N GLY A 69 15.50 -3.01 -3.64
CA GLY A 69 14.76 -2.52 -4.80
C GLY A 69 13.41 -3.22 -5.01
N TYR A 70 12.73 -2.78 -6.07
CA TYR A 70 11.37 -3.24 -6.36
C TYR A 70 11.31 -4.70 -6.81
N THR A 71 12.33 -5.22 -7.51
CA THR A 71 12.38 -6.63 -7.92
C THR A 71 12.32 -7.56 -6.69
N GLY A 72 12.99 -7.19 -5.58
CA GLY A 72 12.89 -7.96 -4.35
C GLY A 72 11.48 -7.90 -3.76
N LEU A 73 10.87 -6.72 -3.73
CA LEU A 73 9.49 -6.58 -3.23
C LEU A 73 8.48 -7.32 -4.12
N GLU A 74 8.68 -7.35 -5.45
CA GLU A 74 7.86 -8.15 -6.38
C GLU A 74 7.90 -9.64 -6.05
N ILE A 75 9.08 -10.19 -5.74
CA ILE A 75 9.24 -11.58 -5.31
C ILE A 75 8.43 -11.84 -4.03
N VAL A 76 8.51 -10.93 -3.05
CA VAL A 76 7.73 -11.01 -1.81
C VAL A 76 6.23 -10.97 -2.12
N LEU A 77 5.78 -10.05 -2.97
CA LEU A 77 4.36 -9.91 -3.34
C LEU A 77 3.84 -11.13 -4.11
N GLU A 78 4.63 -11.73 -5.00
CA GLU A 78 4.25 -12.96 -5.69
C GLU A 78 4.01 -14.10 -4.68
N GLU A 79 4.94 -14.34 -3.77
CA GLU A 79 4.81 -15.42 -2.80
C GLU A 79 3.72 -15.16 -1.74
N THR A 80 3.54 -13.92 -1.28
CA THR A 80 2.42 -13.56 -0.40
C THR A 80 1.07 -13.65 -1.11
N GLY A 81 1.04 -13.40 -2.42
CA GLY A 81 -0.13 -13.60 -3.28
C GLY A 81 -0.56 -15.07 -3.37
N ARG A 82 0.36 -16.03 -3.35
CA ARG A 82 0.04 -17.49 -3.35
C ARG A 82 -0.81 -17.88 -2.15
N THR A 83 -0.60 -17.28 -1.00
CA THR A 83 -1.30 -17.61 0.25
C THR A 83 -2.30 -16.54 0.69
N LEU A 84 -2.49 -15.49 -0.12
CA LEU A 84 -3.44 -14.38 0.13
C LEU A 84 -3.19 -13.67 1.47
N VAL A 85 -1.95 -13.40 1.79
CA VAL A 85 -1.55 -12.87 3.10
C VAL A 85 -2.15 -11.48 3.33
N PRO A 86 -2.96 -11.27 4.40
CA PRO A 86 -3.40 -9.94 4.78
C PRO A 86 -2.26 -9.15 5.44
N THR A 87 -1.78 -8.10 4.78
CA THR A 87 -0.61 -7.32 5.21
C THR A 87 -0.61 -5.93 4.59
N PRO A 88 -0.05 -4.90 5.26
CA PRO A 88 0.06 -3.55 4.72
C PRO A 88 1.24 -3.36 3.74
N LEU A 89 1.80 -4.43 3.16
CA LEU A 89 2.91 -4.33 2.20
C LEU A 89 2.55 -3.45 0.99
N VAL A 90 1.34 -3.62 0.42
CA VAL A 90 0.93 -2.84 -0.76
C VAL A 90 0.69 -1.38 -0.40
N SER A 91 -0.08 -1.11 0.64
CA SER A 91 -0.42 0.27 1.02
C SER A 91 0.78 1.06 1.52
N THR A 92 1.55 0.47 2.43
CA THR A 92 2.63 1.17 3.14
C THR A 92 3.94 1.10 2.38
N VAL A 93 4.41 -0.12 2.02
CA VAL A 93 5.75 -0.31 1.45
C VAL A 93 5.76 -0.04 -0.05
N LEU A 94 4.80 -0.61 -0.79
CA LEU A 94 4.77 -0.45 -2.24
C LEU A 94 4.32 0.96 -2.65
N LEU A 95 3.23 1.49 -2.09
CA LEU A 95 2.68 2.78 -2.51
C LEU A 95 3.27 3.95 -1.70
N CYS A 96 3.09 3.98 -0.37
CA CYS A 96 3.44 5.16 0.41
C CYS A 96 4.96 5.39 0.53
N ALA A 97 5.76 4.34 0.74
CA ALA A 97 7.21 4.51 0.75
C ALA A 97 7.74 4.93 -0.64
N THR A 98 7.14 4.42 -1.75
CA THR A 98 7.45 4.89 -3.10
C THR A 98 7.13 6.38 -3.28
N ALA A 99 5.94 6.83 -2.88
CA ALA A 99 5.57 8.24 -2.96
C ALA A 99 6.52 9.14 -2.16
N LEU A 100 6.91 8.71 -0.95
CA LEU A 100 7.89 9.40 -0.11
C LEU A 100 9.29 9.42 -0.75
N ASN A 101 9.76 8.30 -1.28
CA ASN A 101 11.06 8.22 -1.96
C ASN A 101 11.13 9.16 -3.17
N LEU A 102 10.05 9.24 -3.95
CA LEU A 102 10.00 10.04 -5.19
C LEU A 102 9.72 11.52 -4.94
N GLY A 103 8.86 11.86 -3.99
CA GLY A 103 8.33 13.22 -3.80
C GLY A 103 8.63 13.85 -2.43
N GLY A 104 9.04 13.06 -1.44
CA GLY A 104 9.30 13.58 -0.10
C GLY A 104 10.50 14.52 -0.05
N ASN A 105 10.37 15.62 0.71
CA ASN A 105 11.53 16.41 1.07
C ASN A 105 12.41 15.65 2.09
N GLU A 106 13.62 16.15 2.34
CA GLU A 106 14.58 15.45 3.20
C GLU A 106 14.04 15.20 4.62
N THR A 107 13.36 16.18 5.20
CA THR A 107 12.75 16.06 6.53
C THR A 107 11.67 14.96 6.56
N GLN A 108 10.81 14.91 5.55
CA GLN A 108 9.77 13.90 5.42
C GLN A 108 10.39 12.49 5.27
N LYS A 109 11.40 12.34 4.42
CA LYS A 109 12.12 11.07 4.23
C LYS A 109 12.79 10.59 5.50
N MET A 110 13.58 11.45 6.13
CA MET A 110 14.30 11.13 7.39
C MET A 110 13.36 10.80 8.55
N THR A 111 12.16 11.36 8.56
CA THR A 111 11.19 11.16 9.65
C THR A 111 10.32 9.92 9.44
N LEU A 112 9.91 9.63 8.19
CA LEU A 112 8.87 8.63 7.92
C LEU A 112 9.42 7.30 7.42
N LEU A 113 10.42 7.33 6.51
CA LEU A 113 10.94 6.11 5.91
C LEU A 113 11.58 5.14 6.94
N PRO A 114 12.38 5.62 7.92
CA PRO A 114 12.91 4.72 8.95
C PRO A 114 11.81 4.01 9.75
N LYS A 115 10.72 4.71 10.06
CA LYS A 115 9.60 4.15 10.81
C LYS A 115 8.83 3.09 9.99
N ILE A 116 8.72 3.29 8.68
CA ILE A 116 8.17 2.27 7.77
C ILE A 116 9.09 1.06 7.76
N ALA A 117 10.41 1.25 7.61
CA ALA A 117 11.38 0.17 7.51
C ALA A 117 11.38 -0.77 8.74
N VAL A 118 11.08 -0.23 9.93
CA VAL A 118 10.99 -1.01 11.18
C VAL A 118 9.55 -1.37 11.57
N GLY A 119 8.55 -1.11 10.70
CA GLY A 119 7.15 -1.48 10.90
C GLY A 119 6.38 -0.65 11.93
N GLU A 120 6.96 0.43 12.45
CA GLU A 120 6.35 1.34 13.43
C GLU A 120 5.29 2.26 12.81
N LEU A 121 5.30 2.45 11.48
CA LEU A 121 4.41 3.35 10.77
C LEU A 121 3.70 2.61 9.65
N VAL A 122 2.38 2.55 9.72
CA VAL A 122 1.51 2.11 8.63
C VAL A 122 0.96 3.33 7.92
N MET A 123 1.04 3.35 6.58
CA MET A 123 0.55 4.45 5.77
C MET A 123 -0.40 3.97 4.67
N ALA A 124 -1.31 4.83 4.26
CA ALA A 124 -2.25 4.56 3.20
C ALA A 124 -2.34 5.71 2.19
N LEU A 125 -2.49 5.36 0.90
CA LEU A 125 -2.69 6.32 -0.19
C LEU A 125 -4.18 6.53 -0.44
N ALA A 126 -4.69 7.72 -0.13
CA ALA A 126 -6.08 8.12 -0.28
C ALA A 126 -6.25 8.92 -1.59
N HIS A 127 -6.54 8.23 -2.72
CA HIS A 127 -6.66 8.87 -4.03
C HIS A 127 -8.03 8.68 -4.69
N GLU A 128 -8.63 7.49 -4.61
CA GLU A 128 -9.91 7.22 -5.26
C GLU A 128 -11.10 7.89 -4.54
N GLU A 129 -12.08 8.34 -5.33
CA GLU A 129 -13.30 9.00 -4.83
C GLU A 129 -14.58 8.30 -5.30
N THR A 130 -14.48 7.42 -6.27
CA THR A 130 -15.60 6.68 -6.88
C THR A 130 -15.27 5.18 -6.94
N PRO A 131 -16.25 4.32 -7.25
CA PRO A 131 -15.97 2.89 -7.50
C PRO A 131 -15.15 2.61 -8.76
N LEU A 132 -14.94 3.61 -9.61
CA LEU A 132 -14.16 3.50 -10.83
C LEU A 132 -12.75 4.01 -10.60
N HIS A 133 -11.75 3.33 -11.16
CA HIS A 133 -10.36 3.80 -11.14
C HIS A 133 -10.20 5.03 -12.04
N GLN A 134 -10.18 6.21 -11.44
CA GLN A 134 -10.09 7.50 -12.11
C GLN A 134 -9.10 8.43 -11.39
N PRO A 135 -7.79 8.11 -11.34
CA PRO A 135 -6.82 8.81 -10.50
C PRO A 135 -6.64 10.29 -10.84
N MET A 136 -7.07 10.72 -12.00
CA MET A 136 -7.04 12.12 -12.43
C MET A 136 -8.27 12.91 -11.93
N ARG A 137 -9.38 12.21 -11.67
CA ARG A 137 -10.65 12.83 -11.31
C ARG A 137 -10.72 13.06 -9.80
N ILE A 138 -10.28 14.24 -9.37
CA ILE A 138 -10.16 14.60 -7.95
C ILE A 138 -11.09 15.77 -7.63
N ALA A 139 -12.09 15.51 -6.79
CA ALA A 139 -13.02 16.51 -6.26
C ALA A 139 -12.67 16.97 -4.84
N THR A 140 -11.94 16.14 -4.07
CA THR A 140 -11.39 16.55 -2.76
C THR A 140 -10.53 17.79 -2.95
N THR A 141 -10.80 18.85 -2.19
CA THR A 141 -10.11 20.14 -2.30
C THR A 141 -9.09 20.35 -1.18
N ALA A 142 -8.06 21.13 -1.47
CA ALA A 142 -7.12 21.67 -0.48
C ALA A 142 -6.99 23.18 -0.73
N SER A 143 -7.67 23.97 0.09
CA SER A 143 -7.64 25.43 0.01
C SER A 143 -6.54 25.99 0.90
N ALA A 144 -5.70 26.90 0.37
CA ALA A 144 -4.66 27.54 1.15
C ALA A 144 -5.26 28.48 2.21
N ASP A 145 -4.68 28.47 3.40
CA ASP A 145 -4.95 29.44 4.47
C ASP A 145 -3.64 30.09 4.98
N ALA A 146 -3.72 30.80 6.09
CA ALA A 146 -2.56 31.53 6.64
C ALA A 146 -1.47 30.58 7.21
N GLU A 147 -1.82 29.35 7.59
CA GLU A 147 -0.94 28.39 8.27
C GLU A 147 -0.61 27.16 7.42
N GLY A 148 -1.29 26.97 6.27
CA GLY A 148 -1.10 25.84 5.40
C GLY A 148 -2.27 25.60 4.46
N TYR A 149 -3.02 24.50 4.68
CA TYR A 149 -4.14 24.10 3.83
C TYR A 149 -5.30 23.53 4.65
N ILE A 150 -6.51 23.70 4.13
CA ILE A 150 -7.74 23.11 4.64
C ILE A 150 -8.26 22.10 3.61
N LEU A 151 -8.35 20.82 4.01
CA LEU A 151 -8.81 19.74 3.15
C LEU A 151 -10.30 19.45 3.40
N ASN A 152 -11.05 19.32 2.30
CA ASN A 152 -12.47 18.93 2.29
C ASN A 152 -12.75 17.93 1.18
N GLY A 153 -13.45 16.82 1.49
CA GLY A 153 -13.84 15.81 0.51
C GLY A 153 -13.97 14.42 1.09
N THR A 154 -14.05 13.43 0.20
CA THR A 154 -14.19 12.02 0.62
C THR A 154 -13.40 11.12 -0.32
N LYS A 155 -12.66 10.18 0.25
CA LYS A 155 -11.94 9.11 -0.45
C LYS A 155 -12.59 7.76 -0.15
N THR A 156 -12.55 6.87 -1.12
CA THR A 156 -13.08 5.52 -0.98
C THR A 156 -12.05 4.47 -1.40
N PHE A 157 -12.26 3.23 -1.00
CA PHE A 157 -11.32 2.11 -1.26
C PHE A 157 -9.86 2.42 -0.86
N VAL A 158 -9.67 3.20 0.20
CA VAL A 158 -8.33 3.48 0.73
C VAL A 158 -7.80 2.22 1.39
N LEU A 159 -6.87 1.52 0.73
CA LEU A 159 -6.27 0.29 1.24
C LEU A 159 -5.62 0.55 2.60
N ASP A 160 -5.94 -0.28 3.59
CA ASP A 160 -5.50 -0.17 4.99
C ASP A 160 -5.77 1.19 5.65
N GLY A 161 -6.65 2.02 5.06
CA GLY A 161 -6.94 3.37 5.54
C GLY A 161 -7.50 3.42 6.96
N HIS A 162 -8.18 2.34 7.43
CA HIS A 162 -8.73 2.27 8.78
C HIS A 162 -7.66 2.03 9.86
N VAL A 163 -6.52 1.47 9.50
CA VAL A 163 -5.43 1.11 10.43
C VAL A 163 -4.18 1.98 10.21
N ALA A 164 -4.14 2.76 9.15
CA ALA A 164 -3.01 3.66 8.86
C ALA A 164 -2.83 4.71 9.96
N ASP A 165 -1.60 5.01 10.32
CA ASP A 165 -1.24 6.11 11.22
C ASP A 165 -1.25 7.45 10.47
N LYS A 166 -0.83 7.42 9.20
CA LYS A 166 -0.79 8.58 8.30
C LYS A 166 -1.35 8.23 6.92
N LEU A 167 -1.94 9.24 6.30
CA LEU A 167 -2.48 9.17 4.95
C LEU A 167 -1.66 10.06 4.02
N ILE A 168 -1.47 9.61 2.79
CA ILE A 168 -1.11 10.49 1.66
C ILE A 168 -2.43 10.80 0.95
N VAL A 169 -2.92 12.02 1.11
CA VAL A 169 -4.22 12.45 0.55
C VAL A 169 -3.98 13.21 -0.74
N VAL A 170 -4.60 12.75 -1.82
CA VAL A 170 -4.59 13.44 -3.11
C VAL A 170 -5.72 14.46 -3.13
N ALA A 171 -5.41 15.72 -3.32
CA ALA A 171 -6.41 16.80 -3.30
C ALA A 171 -6.15 17.82 -4.40
N ARG A 172 -7.18 18.58 -4.75
CA ARG A 172 -7.13 19.63 -5.74
C ARG A 172 -6.84 20.97 -5.09
N THR A 173 -5.77 21.58 -5.51
CA THR A 173 -5.33 22.92 -5.08
C THR A 173 -5.64 23.99 -6.13
N ALA A 174 -5.90 23.60 -7.39
CA ALA A 174 -6.28 24.50 -8.49
C ALA A 174 -6.98 23.70 -9.62
N GLY A 175 -7.50 24.41 -10.61
CA GLY A 175 -8.11 23.82 -11.82
C GLY A 175 -9.45 23.15 -11.59
N GLN A 176 -9.91 22.36 -12.59
CA GLN A 176 -11.15 21.63 -12.57
C GLN A 176 -10.94 20.16 -12.18
N GLN A 177 -12.00 19.46 -11.81
CA GLN A 177 -11.97 18.10 -11.27
C GLN A 177 -11.22 17.09 -12.15
N ASP A 178 -11.25 17.24 -13.45
CA ASP A 178 -10.67 16.32 -14.44
C ASP A 178 -9.33 16.83 -15.01
N ASP A 179 -8.78 17.94 -14.50
CA ASP A 179 -7.49 18.48 -14.95
C ASP A 179 -6.33 17.69 -14.30
N LYS A 180 -5.25 17.48 -15.06
CA LYS A 180 -4.00 16.91 -14.52
C LYS A 180 -3.28 17.89 -13.63
N ASP A 181 -3.22 19.15 -14.04
CA ASP A 181 -2.63 20.23 -13.25
C ASP A 181 -3.57 20.63 -12.11
N GLY A 182 -3.01 21.13 -11.03
CA GLY A 182 -3.77 21.54 -9.85
C GLY A 182 -4.01 20.41 -8.84
N ILE A 183 -3.45 19.21 -9.06
CA ILE A 183 -3.43 18.13 -8.08
C ILE A 183 -2.19 18.27 -7.19
N SER A 184 -2.37 18.10 -5.88
CA SER A 184 -1.32 18.09 -4.87
C SER A 184 -1.53 16.91 -3.91
N LEU A 185 -0.44 16.46 -3.28
CA LEU A 185 -0.47 15.38 -2.30
C LEU A 185 -0.15 15.94 -0.92
N PHE A 186 -0.84 15.45 0.11
CA PHE A 186 -0.68 15.92 1.49
C PHE A 186 -0.51 14.78 2.47
N LEU A 187 0.43 14.93 3.41
CA LEU A 187 0.59 14.04 4.55
C LEU A 187 -0.39 14.46 5.65
N VAL A 188 -1.35 13.58 5.96
CA VAL A 188 -2.41 13.82 6.95
C VAL A 188 -2.34 12.76 8.04
N ALA A 189 -2.37 13.15 9.31
CA ALA A 189 -2.54 12.19 10.39
C ALA A 189 -3.97 11.64 10.35
N ARG A 190 -4.15 10.31 10.46
CA ARG A 190 -5.49 9.71 10.47
C ARG A 190 -6.36 10.22 11.61
N GLU A 191 -5.73 10.53 12.76
CA GLU A 191 -6.41 11.05 13.95
C GLU A 191 -6.58 12.60 13.92
N ALA A 192 -6.29 13.27 12.79
CA ALA A 192 -6.46 14.72 12.70
C ALA A 192 -7.94 15.10 12.87
N LEU A 193 -8.18 16.24 13.52
CA LEU A 193 -9.53 16.77 13.68
C LEU A 193 -10.20 16.97 12.31
N GLY A 194 -11.41 16.45 12.13
CA GLY A 194 -12.16 16.51 10.88
C GLY A 194 -11.94 15.32 9.95
N VAL A 195 -11.07 14.37 10.30
CA VAL A 195 -10.94 13.10 9.60
C VAL A 195 -11.90 12.08 10.20
N ASP A 196 -12.80 11.54 9.38
CA ASP A 196 -13.70 10.45 9.75
C ASP A 196 -13.39 9.22 8.91
N VAL A 197 -13.21 8.06 9.57
CA VAL A 197 -12.76 6.82 8.93
C VAL A 197 -13.78 5.72 9.14
N GLN A 198 -14.32 5.22 8.03
CA GLN A 198 -15.23 4.08 8.01
C GLN A 198 -14.57 2.89 7.32
N ARG A 199 -14.33 1.79 8.05
CA ARG A 199 -13.88 0.52 7.45
C ARG A 199 -14.96 -0.02 6.50
N LEU A 200 -14.53 -0.55 5.36
CA LEU A 200 -15.39 -1.20 4.37
C LEU A 200 -15.25 -2.72 4.49
N ASP A 201 -16.38 -3.41 4.51
CA ASP A 201 -16.41 -4.88 4.46
C ASP A 201 -16.46 -5.31 2.99
N LEU A 202 -15.30 -5.72 2.45
CA LEU A 202 -15.16 -6.18 1.08
C LEU A 202 -15.32 -7.69 0.97
N VAL A 203 -15.87 -8.17 -0.15
CA VAL A 203 -16.12 -9.59 -0.40
C VAL A 203 -14.83 -10.43 -0.45
N ASP A 204 -13.72 -9.83 -0.86
CA ASP A 204 -12.40 -10.44 -0.92
C ASP A 204 -11.64 -10.37 0.42
N SER A 205 -12.28 -9.81 1.45
CA SER A 205 -11.71 -9.60 2.79
C SER A 205 -10.47 -8.69 2.83
N ARG A 206 -10.21 -7.91 1.77
CA ARG A 206 -9.16 -6.89 1.76
C ARG A 206 -9.54 -5.73 2.67
N ASN A 207 -8.54 -5.17 3.33
CA ASN A 207 -8.71 -3.98 4.13
C ASN A 207 -8.89 -2.75 3.26
N ALA A 208 -10.00 -2.07 3.42
CA ALA A 208 -10.23 -0.78 2.79
C ALA A 208 -11.06 0.13 3.69
N ALA A 209 -10.98 1.42 3.46
CA ALA A 209 -11.77 2.41 4.18
C ALA A 209 -12.37 3.45 3.22
N ARG A 210 -13.50 4.03 3.66
CA ARG A 210 -13.96 5.34 3.23
C ARG A 210 -13.46 6.36 4.25
N ILE A 211 -12.90 7.45 3.77
CA ILE A 211 -12.33 8.51 4.63
C ILE A 211 -12.90 9.85 4.20
N SER A 212 -13.57 10.53 5.11
CA SER A 212 -14.11 11.87 4.89
C SER A 212 -13.25 12.92 5.59
N PHE A 213 -13.05 14.03 4.92
CA PHE A 213 -12.28 15.19 5.40
C PHE A 213 -13.23 16.38 5.48
N THR A 214 -13.38 16.95 6.68
CA THR A 214 -14.22 18.12 6.94
C THR A 214 -13.38 19.15 7.66
N ASP A 215 -13.01 20.22 6.95
CA ASP A 215 -12.17 21.31 7.44
C ASP A 215 -10.88 20.78 8.12
N VAL A 216 -10.21 19.82 7.50
CA VAL A 216 -8.97 19.25 8.05
C VAL A 216 -7.81 20.19 7.78
N HIS A 217 -7.27 20.78 8.84
CA HIS A 217 -6.12 21.67 8.77
C HIS A 217 -4.81 20.88 8.72
N VAL A 218 -3.95 21.21 7.77
CA VAL A 218 -2.58 20.69 7.66
C VAL A 218 -1.60 21.83 7.44
N SER A 219 -0.41 21.74 8.03
CA SER A 219 0.64 22.74 7.84
C SER A 219 1.16 22.75 6.39
N ALA A 220 1.81 23.81 5.98
CA ALA A 220 2.47 23.90 4.68
C ALA A 220 3.48 22.76 4.44
N ASP A 221 4.15 22.29 5.50
CA ASP A 221 5.12 21.18 5.46
C ASP A 221 4.48 19.81 5.21
N ALA A 222 3.14 19.71 5.26
CA ALA A 222 2.41 18.51 4.91
C ALA A 222 2.39 18.24 3.39
N LEU A 223 2.70 19.25 2.56
CA LEU A 223 2.77 19.08 1.12
C LEU A 223 3.86 18.06 0.75
N LEU A 224 3.47 17.04 -0.01
CA LEU A 224 4.36 16.01 -0.54
C LEU A 224 4.59 16.27 -2.03
N GLY A 225 5.82 16.55 -2.40
CA GLY A 225 6.16 16.93 -3.77
C GLY A 225 5.90 18.42 -4.07
N GLU A 226 5.56 18.71 -5.30
CA GLU A 226 5.33 20.06 -5.80
C GLU A 226 3.84 20.40 -5.86
N LYS A 227 3.47 21.59 -5.34
CA LYS A 227 2.10 22.07 -5.39
C LYS A 227 1.62 22.16 -6.85
N ASP A 228 0.37 21.79 -7.08
CA ASP A 228 -0.32 21.80 -8.37
C ASP A 228 0.22 20.81 -9.42
N HIS A 229 1.37 20.14 -9.16
CA HIS A 229 2.02 19.19 -10.06
C HIS A 229 2.10 17.75 -9.51
N GLY A 230 1.31 17.43 -8.49
CA GLY A 230 1.31 16.13 -7.81
C GLY A 230 0.84 14.95 -8.67
N TYR A 231 0.15 15.18 -9.81
CA TYR A 231 -0.32 14.09 -10.67
C TYR A 231 0.83 13.21 -11.19
N THR A 232 1.96 13.82 -11.58
CA THR A 232 3.13 13.04 -12.05
C THR A 232 3.69 12.13 -10.95
N LEU A 233 3.73 12.59 -9.70
CA LEU A 233 4.14 11.79 -8.56
C LEU A 233 3.14 10.66 -8.30
N LEU A 234 1.85 10.96 -8.31
CA LEU A 234 0.77 9.99 -8.14
C LEU A 234 0.85 8.91 -9.22
N GLU A 235 0.95 9.29 -10.49
CA GLU A 235 1.00 8.34 -11.61
C GLU A 235 2.18 7.38 -11.52
N LYS A 236 3.39 7.89 -11.22
CA LYS A 236 4.59 7.05 -10.99
C LYS A 236 4.40 6.10 -9.81
N THR A 237 3.77 6.57 -8.73
CA THR A 237 3.46 5.73 -7.56
C THR A 237 2.46 4.63 -7.92
N LEU A 238 1.42 4.96 -8.67
CA LEU A 238 0.42 3.99 -9.13
C LEU A 238 1.00 3.00 -10.16
N ASP A 239 1.96 3.40 -10.99
CA ASP A 239 2.64 2.48 -11.92
C ASP A 239 3.43 1.41 -11.16
N VAL A 240 4.16 1.79 -10.12
CA VAL A 240 4.81 0.83 -9.22
C VAL A 240 3.76 -0.06 -8.53
N GLY A 241 2.65 0.52 -8.08
CA GLY A 241 1.52 -0.22 -7.52
C GLY A 241 0.96 -1.27 -8.47
N ARG A 242 0.76 -0.93 -9.75
CA ARG A 242 0.26 -1.86 -10.78
C ARG A 242 1.20 -3.04 -11.01
N ILE A 243 2.51 -2.78 -11.03
CA ILE A 243 3.52 -3.83 -11.19
C ILE A 243 3.50 -4.78 -9.98
N GLY A 244 3.51 -4.26 -8.77
CA GLY A 244 3.46 -5.09 -7.56
C GLY A 244 2.16 -5.90 -7.42
N LEU A 245 1.01 -5.29 -7.77
CA LEU A 245 -0.26 -6.03 -7.82
C LEU A 245 -0.27 -7.11 -8.90
N ALA A 246 0.38 -6.89 -10.04
CA ALA A 246 0.53 -7.91 -11.08
C ALA A 246 1.34 -9.11 -10.56
N ALA A 247 2.41 -8.88 -9.79
CA ALA A 247 3.18 -9.94 -9.14
C ALA A 247 2.33 -10.72 -8.12
N GLU A 248 1.57 -10.04 -7.28
CA GLU A 248 0.65 -10.68 -6.32
C GLU A 248 -0.43 -11.53 -7.03
N MET A 249 -0.99 -11.01 -8.12
CA MET A 249 -1.97 -11.74 -8.95
C MET A 249 -1.34 -12.95 -9.63
N LEU A 250 -0.09 -12.85 -10.09
CA LEU A 250 0.66 -13.97 -10.66
C LEU A 250 0.82 -15.10 -9.63
N GLY A 251 1.22 -14.76 -8.40
CA GLY A 251 1.32 -15.73 -7.30
C GLY A 251 0.00 -16.44 -7.01
N SER A 252 -1.10 -15.68 -6.93
CA SER A 252 -2.44 -16.24 -6.72
C SER A 252 -2.85 -17.16 -7.86
N ALA A 253 -2.61 -16.77 -9.11
CA ALA A 253 -2.92 -17.57 -10.29
C ALA A 253 -2.10 -18.87 -10.33
N GLN A 254 -0.81 -18.82 -10.00
CA GLN A 254 0.06 -19.98 -9.94
C GLN A 254 -0.41 -20.98 -8.88
N GLU A 255 -0.79 -20.50 -7.70
CA GLU A 255 -1.30 -21.37 -6.63
C GLU A 255 -2.60 -22.09 -7.04
N VAL A 256 -3.52 -21.36 -7.67
CA VAL A 256 -4.77 -21.98 -8.19
C VAL A 256 -4.47 -23.02 -9.25
N PHE A 257 -3.52 -22.75 -10.14
CA PHE A 257 -3.08 -23.69 -11.16
C PHE A 257 -2.47 -24.97 -10.54
N ASP A 258 -1.53 -24.81 -9.61
CA ASP A 258 -0.85 -25.93 -8.95
C ASP A 258 -1.87 -26.82 -8.21
N ARG A 259 -2.79 -26.24 -7.45
CA ARG A 259 -3.87 -26.98 -6.76
C ARG A 259 -4.81 -27.71 -7.73
N THR A 260 -5.09 -27.08 -8.86
CA THR A 260 -5.94 -27.70 -9.89
C THR A 260 -5.27 -28.94 -10.49
N ILE A 261 -3.98 -28.83 -10.81
CA ILE A 261 -3.19 -29.95 -11.32
C ILE A 261 -3.14 -31.11 -10.30
N ASP A 262 -2.88 -30.80 -9.04
CA ASP A 262 -2.83 -31.79 -7.97
C ASP A 262 -4.19 -32.48 -7.75
N TYR A 263 -5.27 -31.71 -7.80
CA TYR A 263 -6.63 -32.27 -7.74
C TYR A 263 -6.89 -33.20 -8.91
N LEU A 264 -6.53 -32.82 -10.15
CA LEU A 264 -6.73 -33.67 -11.32
C LEU A 264 -5.93 -34.97 -11.27
N LYS A 265 -4.71 -34.96 -10.69
CA LYS A 265 -3.89 -36.16 -10.48
C LYS A 265 -4.47 -37.11 -9.44
N GLN A 266 -5.18 -36.60 -8.45
CA GLN A 266 -5.73 -37.40 -7.33
C GLN A 266 -7.17 -37.85 -7.58
N ARG A 267 -7.88 -37.22 -8.51
CA ARG A 267 -9.28 -37.48 -8.77
C ARG A 267 -9.44 -38.77 -9.58
N GLU A 268 -10.07 -39.78 -8.99
CA GLU A 268 -10.52 -41.00 -9.66
C GLU A 268 -12.01 -40.88 -10.00
N GLN A 269 -12.39 -41.20 -11.24
CA GLN A 269 -13.78 -41.28 -11.71
C GLN A 269 -13.95 -42.38 -12.74
N PHE A 270 -15.12 -43.03 -12.73
CA PHE A 270 -15.53 -44.06 -13.65
C PHE A 270 -14.76 -45.40 -13.56
N GLY A 271 -14.03 -45.66 -12.49
CA GLY A 271 -13.36 -46.93 -12.18
C GLY A 271 -12.02 -47.06 -12.85
#